data_baeb67a02c60f306aff1539ddd00a007
#
_entry.id   baeb67a02c60f306aff1539ddd00a007
#
_cell.length_a   1.000
_cell.length_b   1.000
_cell.length_c   1.000
_cell.angle_alpha   90.00
_cell.angle_beta   90.00
_cell.angle_gamma   90.00
#
_symmetry.space_group_name_H-M   'P 1'
#
loop_
_entity.id
_entity.type
_entity.pdbx_description
1 polymer ?
#
loop_
_entity_poly.entity_id
_entity_poly.type
_entity_poly.pdbx_seq_one_letter_code
_entity_poly.pdbx_strand_id
1 'polypeptide(L)'
;LQGVCPMVMKGTDMKVAETPTEGLTDFRKPDAYEDWLVNEGVMVHKTFYIPNWHEIEVGPWERKGGQGAVVHIDNPHMPNDLHVVDIAPGGKSEPEHHMYEINFYIVQGRGATTVWQDEKNKQTFEWKTGSLFTVPLNAWYQHFNGSGEEKVRYTATTNAPPMMRLFRDNDFMFKNDHQ
;
A
#
# COMPACT_ATOMS: atom_id res chain seq x y z
N LEU A 1 8.20 17.90 61.09
CA LEU A 1 8.43 17.26 59.79
C LEU A 1 7.90 18.19 58.71
N GLN A 2 8.84 18.88 58.04
CA GLN A 2 8.57 19.94 57.09
C GLN A 2 8.09 19.37 55.77
N GLY A 3 6.97 19.90 55.27
CA GLY A 3 6.41 19.58 53.98
C GLY A 3 7.27 20.10 52.85
N VAL A 4 7.56 19.22 51.89
CA VAL A 4 8.19 19.58 50.61
C VAL A 4 7.09 20.16 49.73
N CYS A 5 7.21 21.48 49.46
CA CYS A 5 6.36 22.17 48.50
C CYS A 5 6.73 21.69 47.08
N PRO A 6 5.82 21.21 46.25
CA PRO A 6 6.15 20.96 44.85
C PRO A 6 6.33 22.30 44.12
N MET A 7 7.51 22.49 43.60
CA MET A 7 7.86 23.64 42.77
C MET A 7 7.07 23.53 41.44
N VAL A 8 5.98 24.25 41.34
CA VAL A 8 5.25 24.45 40.09
C VAL A 8 6.12 25.38 39.25
N MET A 9 6.81 24.85 38.26
CA MET A 9 7.41 25.66 37.21
C MET A 9 6.29 26.35 36.43
N LYS A 10 6.13 27.65 36.67
CA LYS A 10 5.33 28.50 35.79
C LYS A 10 5.96 28.41 34.39
N GLY A 11 5.17 27.95 33.41
CA GLY A 11 5.55 27.97 32.02
C GLY A 11 6.03 29.38 31.65
N THR A 12 7.29 29.53 31.39
CA THR A 12 7.80 30.66 30.65
C THR A 12 7.21 30.52 29.25
N ASP A 13 6.44 31.50 28.82
CA ASP A 13 6.03 31.67 27.42
C ASP A 13 7.30 31.69 26.55
N MET A 14 7.65 30.54 26.06
CA MET A 14 8.70 30.39 25.07
C MET A 14 8.09 30.95 23.78
N LYS A 15 8.31 32.23 23.51
CA LYS A 15 8.07 32.78 22.18
C LYS A 15 9.01 32.05 21.24
N VAL A 16 8.46 31.05 20.55
CA VAL A 16 9.12 30.47 19.39
C VAL A 16 9.28 31.64 18.41
N ALA A 17 10.51 32.08 18.19
CA ALA A 17 10.78 33.08 17.17
C ALA A 17 10.25 32.51 15.84
N GLU A 18 9.32 33.21 15.22
CA GLU A 18 8.90 32.89 13.87
C GLU A 18 10.12 33.10 12.97
N THR A 19 10.74 32.01 12.59
CA THR A 19 11.83 32.06 11.61
C THR A 19 11.21 32.47 10.27
N PRO A 20 11.74 33.54 9.61
CA PRO A 20 11.24 33.91 8.30
C PRO A 20 11.33 32.70 7.36
N THR A 21 10.21 32.24 6.82
CA THR A 21 10.15 31.13 5.89
C THR A 21 10.42 31.56 4.43
N GLU A 22 10.66 32.83 4.18
CA GLU A 22 11.07 33.33 2.87
C GLU A 22 12.46 32.78 2.51
N GLY A 23 12.50 31.92 1.51
CA GLY A 23 13.75 31.33 1.01
C GLY A 23 14.08 29.94 1.59
N LEU A 24 13.38 29.47 2.59
CA LEU A 24 13.41 28.06 2.99
C LEU A 24 12.52 27.29 2.04
N THR A 25 13.07 26.90 0.90
CA THR A 25 12.39 26.02 -0.04
C THR A 25 12.04 24.73 0.68
N ASP A 26 10.83 24.71 1.15
CA ASP A 26 9.97 23.58 1.20
C ASP A 26 10.53 22.30 1.82
N PHE A 27 10.87 22.36 3.10
CA PHE A 27 11.01 21.14 3.91
C PHE A 27 9.67 20.39 4.08
N ARG A 28 8.56 20.99 3.65
CA ARG A 28 7.23 20.37 3.58
C ARG A 28 6.99 19.84 2.17
N LYS A 29 7.86 18.94 1.72
CA LYS A 29 7.51 18.24 0.47
C LYS A 29 6.21 17.51 0.68
N PRO A 30 5.33 17.48 -0.32
CA PRO A 30 4.13 16.68 -0.30
C PRO A 30 4.45 15.25 0.12
N ASP A 31 3.50 14.57 0.73
CA ASP A 31 3.68 13.18 1.10
C ASP A 31 3.84 12.35 -0.17
N ALA A 32 5.01 11.73 -0.36
CA ALA A 32 5.33 11.00 -1.58
C ALA A 32 4.38 9.84 -1.85
N TYR A 33 3.79 9.27 -0.81
CA TYR A 33 2.79 8.22 -0.96
C TYR A 33 1.43 8.78 -1.41
N GLU A 34 0.98 9.88 -0.81
CA GLU A 34 -0.27 10.55 -1.23
C GLU A 34 -0.16 11.07 -2.66
N ASP A 35 0.98 11.65 -3.04
CA ASP A 35 1.24 12.09 -4.42
C ASP A 35 1.19 10.90 -5.40
N TRP A 36 1.75 9.76 -5.01
CA TRP A 36 1.66 8.55 -5.81
C TRP A 36 0.21 8.09 -5.99
N LEU A 37 -0.61 8.06 -4.94
CA LEU A 37 -2.02 7.69 -5.03
C LEU A 37 -2.80 8.62 -5.97
N VAL A 38 -2.54 9.92 -5.90
CA VAL A 38 -3.16 10.91 -6.81
C VAL A 38 -2.76 10.64 -8.25
N ASN A 39 -1.49 10.35 -8.51
CA ASN A 39 -0.98 10.07 -9.86
C ASN A 39 -1.50 8.72 -10.41
N GLU A 40 -1.71 7.72 -9.56
CA GLU A 40 -2.35 6.45 -9.94
C GLU A 40 -3.84 6.63 -10.29
N GLY A 41 -4.48 7.69 -9.80
CA GLY A 41 -5.92 7.92 -9.98
C GLY A 41 -6.79 6.84 -9.35
N VAL A 42 -6.25 6.09 -8.40
CA VAL A 42 -6.93 4.98 -7.73
C VAL A 42 -7.97 5.48 -6.74
N MET A 43 -9.06 4.76 -6.61
CA MET A 43 -10.06 5.01 -5.58
C MET A 43 -9.46 4.80 -4.18
N VAL A 44 -9.69 5.76 -3.27
CA VAL A 44 -9.19 5.69 -1.90
C VAL A 44 -10.35 5.75 -0.92
N HIS A 45 -10.46 4.74 -0.08
CA HIS A 45 -11.37 4.73 1.07
C HIS A 45 -10.63 5.07 2.34
N LYS A 46 -11.18 5.97 3.15
CA LYS A 46 -10.70 6.26 4.51
C LYS A 46 -11.72 5.73 5.50
N THR A 47 -11.33 4.77 6.31
CA THR A 47 -12.22 4.11 7.26
C THR A 47 -11.46 3.67 8.50
N PHE A 48 -12.16 3.57 9.62
CA PHE A 48 -11.61 2.98 10.84
C PHE A 48 -11.80 1.45 10.89
N TYR A 49 -12.76 0.93 10.10
CA TYR A 49 -13.19 -0.44 10.18
C TYR A 49 -13.80 -0.92 8.86
N ILE A 50 -13.49 -2.14 8.47
CA ILE A 50 -14.05 -2.80 7.28
C ILE A 50 -14.93 -3.94 7.75
N PRO A 51 -16.27 -3.80 7.70
CA PRO A 51 -17.19 -4.85 8.14
C PRO A 51 -17.20 -6.05 7.20
N ASN A 52 -17.04 -5.79 5.89
CA ASN A 52 -17.14 -6.83 4.88
C ASN A 52 -16.30 -6.47 3.65
N TRP A 53 -15.29 -7.28 3.35
CA TRP A 53 -14.42 -7.10 2.20
C TRP A 53 -15.13 -7.22 0.85
N HIS A 54 -16.27 -7.92 0.78
CA HIS A 54 -17.06 -8.06 -0.44
C HIS A 54 -17.78 -6.78 -0.85
N GLU A 55 -18.02 -5.87 0.09
CA GLU A 55 -18.81 -4.65 -0.10
C GLU A 55 -17.95 -3.42 -0.40
N ILE A 56 -16.63 -3.52 -0.32
CA ILE A 56 -15.72 -2.43 -0.68
C ILE A 56 -15.90 -2.12 -2.16
N GLU A 57 -16.26 -0.86 -2.44
CA GLU A 57 -16.33 -0.36 -3.80
C GLU A 57 -14.93 -0.28 -4.41
N VAL A 58 -14.82 -0.62 -5.68
CA VAL A 58 -13.56 -0.58 -6.44
C VAL A 58 -13.78 0.18 -7.74
N GLY A 59 -12.76 0.90 -8.18
CA GLY A 59 -12.73 1.62 -9.44
C GLY A 59 -11.61 1.12 -10.36
N PRO A 60 -11.49 1.67 -11.57
CA PRO A 60 -10.39 1.33 -12.46
C PRO A 60 -9.04 1.57 -11.78
N TRP A 61 -8.13 0.60 -11.90
CA TRP A 61 -6.75 0.74 -11.46
C TRP A 61 -5.82 0.15 -12.52
N GLU A 62 -5.28 1.04 -13.35
CA GLU A 62 -4.51 0.65 -14.54
C GLU A 62 -3.30 -0.22 -14.19
N ARG A 63 -2.54 0.16 -13.17
CA ARG A 63 -1.39 -0.62 -12.68
C ARG A 63 -1.74 -2.07 -12.36
N LYS A 64 -2.94 -2.32 -11.83
CA LYS A 64 -3.42 -3.66 -11.48
C LYS A 64 -4.03 -4.42 -12.67
N GLY A 65 -4.26 -3.75 -13.80
CA GLY A 65 -4.95 -4.32 -14.95
C GLY A 65 -6.41 -4.71 -14.69
N GLY A 66 -7.05 -4.06 -13.71
CA GLY A 66 -8.40 -4.41 -13.28
C GLY A 66 -9.10 -3.29 -12.50
N GLN A 67 -9.94 -3.70 -11.57
CA GLN A 67 -10.64 -2.81 -10.65
C GLN A 67 -9.99 -2.91 -9.27
N GLY A 68 -9.77 -1.79 -8.62
CA GLY A 68 -9.19 -1.81 -7.27
C GLY A 68 -9.47 -0.54 -6.49
N ALA A 69 -9.08 -0.57 -5.24
CA ALA A 69 -9.10 0.56 -4.33
C ALA A 69 -7.99 0.41 -3.29
N VAL A 70 -7.53 1.53 -2.78
CA VAL A 70 -6.70 1.61 -1.58
C VAL A 70 -7.61 1.89 -0.39
N VAL A 71 -7.35 1.25 0.73
CA VAL A 71 -8.10 1.45 1.97
C VAL A 71 -7.16 1.88 3.08
N HIS A 72 -7.25 3.15 3.44
CA HIS A 72 -6.58 3.69 4.62
C HIS A 72 -7.40 3.36 5.86
N ILE A 73 -6.84 2.56 6.74
CA ILE A 73 -7.36 2.44 8.10
C ILE A 73 -6.95 3.71 8.85
N ASP A 74 -7.93 4.52 9.23
CA ASP A 74 -7.73 5.85 9.79
C ASP A 74 -7.00 5.80 11.14
N ASN A 75 -5.68 5.82 11.03
CA ASN A 75 -4.75 5.95 12.15
C ASN A 75 -3.59 6.84 11.69
N PRO A 76 -3.33 7.98 12.34
CA PRO A 76 -2.37 8.98 11.86
C PRO A 76 -0.93 8.49 11.68
N HIS A 77 -0.61 7.29 12.13
CA HIS A 77 0.74 6.72 12.06
C HIS A 77 0.79 5.32 11.45
N MET A 78 -0.25 4.94 10.68
CA MET A 78 -0.25 3.61 10.06
C MET A 78 0.93 3.44 9.10
N PRO A 79 1.80 2.47 9.40
CA PRO A 79 2.91 2.13 8.50
C PRO A 79 2.43 1.29 7.31
N ASN A 80 1.25 0.70 7.39
CA ASN A 80 0.72 -0.22 6.39
C ASN A 80 -0.56 0.33 5.79
N ASP A 81 -0.77 0.00 4.52
CA ASP A 81 -1.99 0.28 3.81
C ASP A 81 -2.59 -0.98 3.21
N LEU A 82 -3.83 -0.90 2.78
CA LEU A 82 -4.56 -2.04 2.25
C LEU A 82 -4.98 -1.78 0.81
N HIS A 83 -4.81 -2.78 -0.04
CA HIS A 83 -5.35 -2.79 -1.40
C HIS A 83 -6.49 -3.79 -1.48
N VAL A 84 -7.54 -3.46 -2.22
CA VAL A 84 -8.60 -4.40 -2.62
C VAL A 84 -8.62 -4.40 -4.14
N VAL A 85 -8.54 -5.58 -4.75
CA VAL A 85 -8.47 -5.71 -6.21
C VAL A 85 -9.40 -6.82 -6.68
N ASP A 86 -10.10 -6.53 -7.77
CA ASP A 86 -10.93 -7.48 -8.50
C ASP A 86 -10.28 -7.82 -9.85
N ILE A 87 -10.15 -9.12 -10.14
CA ILE A 87 -9.73 -9.63 -11.44
C ILE A 87 -10.96 -10.27 -12.10
N ALA A 88 -11.29 -9.79 -13.29
CA ALA A 88 -12.44 -10.27 -14.06
C ALA A 88 -12.37 -11.79 -14.34
N PRO A 89 -13.51 -12.45 -14.63
CA PRO A 89 -13.53 -13.85 -15.04
C PRO A 89 -12.59 -14.13 -16.21
N GLY A 90 -11.75 -15.15 -16.08
CA GLY A 90 -10.72 -15.52 -17.08
C GLY A 90 -9.61 -14.48 -17.29
N GLY A 91 -9.62 -13.41 -16.48
CA GLY A 91 -8.66 -12.32 -16.57
C GLY A 91 -7.37 -12.58 -15.81
N LYS A 92 -6.48 -11.62 -15.88
CA LYS A 92 -5.21 -11.58 -15.16
C LYS A 92 -4.88 -10.15 -14.76
N SER A 93 -4.02 -9.99 -13.74
CA SER A 93 -3.44 -8.69 -13.41
C SER A 93 -2.38 -8.28 -14.44
N GLU A 94 -1.96 -7.00 -14.43
CA GLU A 94 -0.69 -6.64 -15.03
C GLU A 94 0.47 -7.27 -14.24
N PRO A 95 1.62 -7.54 -14.88
CA PRO A 95 2.83 -7.91 -14.16
C PRO A 95 3.33 -6.75 -13.31
N GLU A 96 3.67 -7.05 -12.06
CA GLU A 96 4.17 -6.04 -11.12
C GLU A 96 5.45 -6.49 -10.45
N HIS A 97 6.29 -5.53 -10.10
CA HIS A 97 7.34 -5.64 -9.09
C HIS A 97 7.48 -4.32 -8.34
N HIS A 98 7.99 -4.37 -7.13
CA HIS A 98 8.14 -3.18 -6.30
C HIS A 98 9.08 -3.40 -5.12
N MET A 99 9.63 -2.31 -4.61
CA MET A 99 10.55 -2.28 -3.46
C MET A 99 9.84 -2.10 -2.12
N TYR A 100 8.65 -2.67 -1.97
CA TYR A 100 7.93 -2.76 -0.71
C TYR A 100 7.35 -4.15 -0.50
N GLU A 101 7.09 -4.52 0.74
CA GLU A 101 6.50 -5.82 1.07
C GLU A 101 5.00 -5.81 0.90
N ILE A 102 4.46 -6.95 0.49
CA ILE A 102 3.02 -7.15 0.27
C ILE A 102 2.61 -8.57 0.66
N ASN A 103 1.48 -8.67 1.37
CA ASN A 103 0.84 -9.94 1.70
C ASN A 103 -0.56 -9.96 1.11
N PHE A 104 -0.88 -11.02 0.39
CA PHE A 104 -2.16 -11.21 -0.29
C PHE A 104 -3.06 -12.16 0.49
N TYR A 105 -4.32 -11.79 0.65
CA TYR A 105 -5.37 -12.66 1.16
C TYR A 105 -6.50 -12.76 0.15
N ILE A 106 -6.86 -13.98 -0.23
CA ILE A 106 -7.92 -14.23 -1.22
C ILE A 106 -9.27 -14.20 -0.52
N VAL A 107 -10.04 -13.16 -0.79
CA VAL A 107 -11.39 -12.94 -0.25
C VAL A 107 -12.41 -13.82 -0.98
N GLN A 108 -12.28 -13.94 -2.32
CA GLN A 108 -13.20 -14.66 -3.18
C GLN A 108 -12.49 -15.23 -4.41
N GLY A 109 -12.89 -16.42 -4.80
CA GLY A 109 -12.47 -17.04 -6.05
C GLY A 109 -11.28 -17.97 -5.91
N ARG A 110 -10.71 -18.34 -7.06
CA ARG A 110 -9.55 -19.22 -7.19
C ARG A 110 -8.68 -18.79 -8.36
N GLY A 111 -7.41 -19.10 -8.30
CA GLY A 111 -6.49 -18.76 -9.37
C GLY A 111 -5.09 -19.22 -9.09
N ALA A 112 -4.14 -18.56 -9.75
CA ALA A 112 -2.73 -18.82 -9.58
C ALA A 112 -1.92 -17.52 -9.59
N THR A 113 -0.73 -17.57 -9.00
CA THR A 113 0.26 -16.51 -9.10
C THR A 113 1.54 -17.07 -9.67
N THR A 114 2.06 -16.41 -10.69
CA THR A 114 3.40 -16.66 -11.20
C THR A 114 4.34 -15.63 -10.62
N VAL A 115 5.48 -16.07 -10.09
CA VAL A 115 6.54 -15.22 -9.51
C VAL A 115 7.85 -15.52 -10.23
N TRP A 116 8.64 -14.47 -10.52
CA TRP A 116 9.95 -14.64 -11.17
C TRP A 116 10.89 -13.47 -10.85
N GLN A 117 12.17 -13.74 -10.84
CA GLN A 117 13.23 -12.74 -10.83
C GLN A 117 13.84 -12.59 -12.22
N ASP A 118 13.94 -13.71 -12.94
CA ASP A 118 14.32 -13.72 -14.34
C ASP A 118 13.31 -14.53 -15.18
N GLU A 119 13.23 -14.22 -16.47
CA GLU A 119 12.26 -14.83 -17.40
C GLU A 119 12.39 -16.37 -17.52
N LYS A 120 13.53 -16.94 -17.14
CA LYS A 120 13.79 -18.38 -17.27
C LYS A 120 13.37 -19.19 -16.04
N ASN A 121 13.20 -18.52 -14.91
CA ASN A 121 12.96 -19.17 -13.61
C ASN A 121 11.61 -18.73 -13.03
N LYS A 122 10.52 -18.97 -13.76
CA LYS A 122 9.16 -18.67 -13.30
C LYS A 122 8.62 -19.82 -12.45
N GLN A 123 8.05 -19.47 -11.32
CA GLN A 123 7.34 -20.40 -10.45
C GLN A 123 5.88 -20.00 -10.32
N THR A 124 4.99 -20.99 -10.42
CA THR A 124 3.54 -20.76 -10.30
C THR A 124 2.98 -21.62 -9.19
N PHE A 125 2.12 -21.03 -8.38
CA PHE A 125 1.34 -21.74 -7.35
C PHE A 125 -0.12 -21.33 -7.43
N GLU A 126 -0.98 -22.26 -7.05
CA GLU A 126 -2.43 -22.05 -7.03
C GLU A 126 -2.91 -21.61 -5.66
N TRP A 127 -4.01 -20.87 -5.65
CA TRP A 127 -4.68 -20.40 -4.45
C TRP A 127 -6.22 -20.38 -4.64
N LYS A 128 -6.92 -20.28 -3.54
CA LYS A 128 -8.38 -20.16 -3.47
C LYS A 128 -8.80 -19.27 -2.31
N THR A 129 -10.08 -18.98 -2.20
CA THR A 129 -10.66 -18.25 -1.04
C THR A 129 -10.09 -18.77 0.27
N GLY A 130 -9.61 -17.84 1.11
CA GLY A 130 -8.95 -18.12 2.39
C GLY A 130 -7.43 -18.34 2.30
N SER A 131 -6.84 -18.39 1.10
CA SER A 131 -5.38 -18.47 0.95
C SER A 131 -4.73 -17.14 1.34
N LEU A 132 -3.59 -17.25 2.04
CA LEU A 132 -2.69 -16.15 2.38
C LEU A 132 -1.31 -16.46 1.83
N PHE A 133 -0.68 -15.50 1.16
CA PHE A 133 0.69 -15.65 0.64
C PHE A 133 1.38 -14.30 0.48
N THR A 134 2.68 -14.33 0.29
CA THR A 134 3.50 -13.17 -0.06
C THR A 134 4.33 -13.46 -1.30
N VAL A 135 4.90 -12.41 -1.89
CA VAL A 135 5.90 -12.51 -2.94
C VAL A 135 7.22 -11.94 -2.43
N PRO A 136 8.38 -12.46 -2.88
CA PRO A 136 9.67 -11.89 -2.48
C PRO A 136 9.79 -10.42 -2.90
N LEU A 137 10.49 -9.64 -2.07
CA LEU A 137 10.77 -8.23 -2.36
C LEU A 137 11.43 -8.10 -3.75
N ASN A 138 10.96 -7.14 -4.54
CA ASN A 138 11.43 -6.84 -5.90
C ASN A 138 11.31 -8.01 -6.92
N ALA A 139 10.65 -9.11 -6.57
CA ALA A 139 10.31 -10.13 -7.55
C ALA A 139 9.14 -9.68 -8.40
N TRP A 140 9.18 -9.99 -9.68
CA TRP A 140 8.03 -9.88 -10.57
C TRP A 140 6.95 -10.88 -10.18
N TYR A 141 5.71 -10.49 -10.26
CA TYR A 141 4.57 -11.39 -10.09
C TYR A 141 3.39 -11.00 -10.96
N GLN A 142 2.53 -11.97 -11.25
CA GLN A 142 1.28 -11.79 -11.96
C GLN A 142 0.23 -12.77 -11.45
N HIS A 143 -0.97 -12.28 -11.21
CA HIS A 143 -2.11 -13.08 -10.78
C HIS A 143 -3.00 -13.47 -11.96
N PHE A 144 -3.56 -14.67 -11.92
CA PHE A 144 -4.46 -15.21 -12.92
C PHE A 144 -5.74 -15.69 -12.26
N ASN A 145 -6.89 -15.25 -12.75
CA ASN A 145 -8.17 -15.78 -12.33
C ASN A 145 -8.42 -17.14 -13.00
N GLY A 146 -8.53 -18.20 -12.20
CA GLY A 146 -8.76 -19.57 -12.64
C GLY A 146 -10.23 -19.91 -12.90
N SER A 147 -11.14 -18.92 -12.88
CA SER A 147 -12.56 -19.08 -13.20
C SER A 147 -12.93 -18.23 -14.42
N GLY A 148 -13.61 -18.83 -15.39
CA GLY A 148 -14.19 -18.11 -16.52
C GLY A 148 -15.56 -17.48 -16.21
N GLU A 149 -16.13 -17.71 -15.04
CA GLU A 149 -17.49 -17.31 -14.68
C GLU A 149 -17.50 -16.29 -13.52
N GLU A 150 -16.59 -16.43 -12.58
CA GLU A 150 -16.56 -15.64 -11.36
C GLU A 150 -15.31 -14.75 -11.31
N LYS A 151 -15.48 -13.55 -10.79
CA LYS A 151 -14.34 -12.69 -10.48
C LYS A 151 -13.56 -13.23 -9.29
N VAL A 152 -12.29 -12.91 -9.25
CA VAL A 152 -11.47 -13.02 -8.04
C VAL A 152 -11.48 -11.67 -7.33
N ARG A 153 -11.60 -11.69 -6.01
CA ARG A 153 -11.29 -10.55 -5.14
C ARG A 153 -10.20 -10.94 -4.17
N TYR A 154 -9.15 -10.14 -4.11
CA TYR A 154 -8.15 -10.26 -3.05
C TYR A 154 -8.00 -8.94 -2.31
N THR A 155 -7.54 -9.01 -1.08
CA THR A 155 -6.98 -7.88 -0.35
C THR A 155 -5.49 -8.08 -0.12
N ALA A 156 -4.76 -7.01 -0.07
CA ALA A 156 -3.33 -7.06 0.21
C ALA A 156 -2.96 -6.01 1.25
N THR A 157 -2.09 -6.39 2.19
CA THR A 157 -1.48 -5.47 3.15
C THR A 157 -0.06 -5.16 2.70
N THR A 158 0.30 -3.88 2.70
CA THR A 158 1.60 -3.43 2.20
C THR A 158 2.21 -2.37 3.11
N ASN A 159 3.55 -2.31 3.16
CA ASN A 159 4.33 -1.24 3.79
C ASN A 159 4.77 -0.17 2.78
N ALA A 160 4.09 -0.04 1.64
CA ALA A 160 4.37 0.99 0.64
C ALA A 160 4.43 2.42 1.22
N PRO A 161 3.54 2.84 2.15
CA PRO A 161 3.58 4.20 2.68
C PRO A 161 4.92 4.62 3.27
N PRO A 162 5.52 3.93 4.25
CA PRO A 162 6.82 4.30 4.78
C PRO A 162 7.96 4.15 3.77
N MET A 163 7.89 3.16 2.89
CA MET A 163 8.93 2.95 1.87
C MET A 163 8.97 4.10 0.87
N MET A 164 7.81 4.53 0.37
CA MET A 164 7.72 5.67 -0.56
C MET A 164 8.09 7.00 0.11
N ARG A 165 7.72 7.20 1.37
CA ARG A 165 8.11 8.38 2.14
C ARG A 165 9.60 8.45 2.38
N LEU A 166 10.25 7.29 2.58
CA LEU A 166 11.69 7.20 2.85
C LEU A 166 12.52 7.45 1.58
N PHE A 167 12.23 6.73 0.51
CA PHE A 167 13.03 6.77 -0.73
C PHE A 167 12.64 7.91 -1.66
N ARG A 168 11.36 8.28 -1.73
CA ARG A 168 10.82 9.39 -2.54
C ARG A 168 11.19 9.32 -4.02
N ASP A 169 11.39 8.14 -4.54
CA ASP A 169 11.82 7.85 -5.89
C ASP A 169 10.98 6.71 -6.48
N ASN A 170 10.07 7.06 -7.41
CA ASN A 170 9.18 6.09 -8.04
C ASN A 170 9.93 5.11 -8.97
N ASP A 171 11.03 5.54 -9.58
CA ASP A 171 11.82 4.64 -10.42
C ASP A 171 12.55 3.60 -9.56
N PHE A 172 13.08 3.99 -8.41
CA PHE A 172 13.58 3.05 -7.42
C PHE A 172 12.50 2.09 -6.93
N MET A 173 11.27 2.58 -6.71
CA MET A 173 10.19 1.76 -6.17
C MET A 173 9.62 0.75 -7.17
N PHE A 174 9.58 1.07 -8.48
CA PHE A 174 8.83 0.31 -9.48
C PHE A 174 9.64 -0.10 -10.72
N LYS A 175 10.87 0.36 -10.85
CA LYS A 175 11.74 0.08 -12.01
C LYS A 175 13.14 -0.37 -11.56
N ASN A 176 13.26 -0.90 -10.36
CA ASN A 176 14.54 -1.30 -9.81
C ASN A 176 14.94 -2.68 -10.36
N ASP A 177 15.90 -2.69 -11.28
CA ASP A 177 16.44 -3.91 -11.90
C ASP A 177 17.53 -4.59 -11.03
N HIS A 178 17.89 -4.03 -9.88
CA HIS A 178 18.85 -4.65 -8.97
C HIS A 178 18.20 -5.82 -8.21
N GLN A 179 18.79 -6.98 -8.41
CA GLN A 179 18.41 -8.24 -7.75
C GLN A 179 19.33 -8.54 -6.59
#